data_8de02c94199690dc66433c6d89e0577f
#
_entry.id   8de02c94199690dc66433c6d89e0577f
#
_cell.length_a   1.000
_cell.length_b   1.000
_cell.length_c   1.000
_cell.angle_alpha   90.00
_cell.angle_beta   90.00
_cell.angle_gamma   90.00
#
_symmetry.space_group_name_H-M   'P 1'
#
loop_
_entity.id
_entity.type
_entity.pdbx_description
1 polymer ?
#
loop_
_entity_poly.entity_id
_entity_poly.type
_entity_poly.pdbx_seq_one_letter_code
_entity_poly.pdbx_strand_id
1 'polypeptide(L)'
;MGTKARLPYVEVIKEVSKLVHLKYETIDDIVTCYREVCFDSISKGYSFDVFEGLFMKVTVSKEQARKVLSQAYLLKKVSESLDLSLTVVQSVLQKFQELTYREVAKGSAVSYINLISFNPRATRSWNKVKVGSAVLTLKKEVGVQVRLVCTKDFKELVGK
;
A
#
# COMPACT_ATOMS: atom_id res chain seq x y z
N MET A 1 -2.77 2.35 -29.33
CA MET A 1 -1.69 2.08 -28.39
C MET A 1 -2.09 1.07 -27.36
N GLY A 2 -1.38 0.00 -27.28
CA GLY A 2 -1.69 -1.07 -26.36
C GLY A 2 -1.54 -0.67 -24.90
N THR A 3 -2.27 -1.37 -24.06
CA THR A 3 -2.12 -1.29 -22.61
C THR A 3 -0.79 -1.92 -22.24
N LYS A 4 -0.01 -1.28 -21.40
CA LYS A 4 1.09 -1.97 -20.78
C LYS A 4 0.53 -3.05 -19.87
N ALA A 5 1.18 -4.20 -19.84
CA ALA A 5 0.75 -5.30 -19.01
C ALA A 5 0.80 -4.89 -17.53
N ARG A 6 -0.11 -5.47 -16.75
CA ARG A 6 -0.08 -5.32 -15.31
C ARG A 6 1.22 -5.92 -14.79
N LEU A 7 1.88 -5.23 -13.88
CA LEU A 7 3.06 -5.76 -13.21
C LEU A 7 2.58 -6.67 -12.06
N PRO A 8 2.79 -7.98 -12.15
CA PRO A 8 2.34 -8.90 -11.10
C PRO A 8 3.09 -8.68 -9.79
N TYR A 9 2.42 -8.97 -8.69
CA TYR A 9 2.99 -8.89 -7.36
C TYR A 9 4.31 -9.67 -7.25
N VAL A 10 4.34 -10.88 -7.82
CA VAL A 10 5.53 -11.73 -7.81
C VAL A 10 6.74 -11.02 -8.42
N GLU A 11 6.54 -10.34 -9.55
CA GLU A 11 7.61 -9.62 -10.22
C GLU A 11 8.09 -8.41 -9.42
N VAL A 12 7.18 -7.73 -8.73
CA VAL A 12 7.54 -6.61 -7.85
C VAL A 12 8.42 -7.13 -6.70
N ILE A 13 8.04 -8.24 -6.09
CA ILE A 13 8.82 -8.84 -5.00
C ILE A 13 10.21 -9.24 -5.48
N LYS A 14 10.31 -9.83 -6.68
CA LYS A 14 11.61 -10.22 -7.25
C LYS A 14 12.52 -9.01 -7.46
N GLU A 15 11.97 -7.90 -7.96
CA GLU A 15 12.76 -6.69 -8.17
C GLU A 15 13.24 -6.09 -6.84
N VAL A 16 12.37 -6.02 -5.84
CA VAL A 16 12.74 -5.52 -4.52
C VAL A 16 13.81 -6.42 -3.90
N SER A 17 13.67 -7.74 -4.05
CA SER A 17 14.65 -8.72 -3.56
C SER A 17 16.05 -8.44 -4.14
N LYS A 18 16.12 -8.15 -5.43
CA LYS A 18 17.39 -7.79 -6.07
C LYS A 18 17.96 -6.48 -5.53
N LEU A 19 17.10 -5.49 -5.34
CA LEU A 19 17.53 -4.15 -4.92
C LEU A 19 18.05 -4.12 -3.48
N VAL A 20 17.46 -4.91 -2.60
CA VAL A 20 17.83 -4.91 -1.17
C VAL A 20 18.68 -6.11 -0.78
N HIS A 21 18.96 -7.02 -1.71
CA HIS A 21 19.78 -8.22 -1.49
C HIS A 21 19.25 -9.13 -0.38
N LEU A 22 17.93 -9.33 -0.37
CA LEU A 22 17.26 -10.24 0.55
C LEU A 22 16.52 -11.31 -0.22
N LYS A 23 16.24 -12.43 0.44
CA LYS A 23 15.50 -13.54 -0.18
C LYS A 23 14.07 -13.13 -0.48
N TYR A 24 13.51 -13.70 -1.55
CA TYR A 24 12.11 -13.48 -1.93
C TYR A 24 11.17 -13.69 -0.74
N GLU A 25 11.35 -14.79 -0.02
CA GLU A 25 10.49 -15.15 1.11
C GLU A 25 10.53 -14.08 2.21
N THR A 26 11.70 -13.51 2.47
CA THR A 26 11.84 -12.44 3.47
C THR A 26 11.05 -11.21 3.05
N ILE A 27 11.14 -10.83 1.77
CA ILE A 27 10.40 -9.68 1.23
C ILE A 27 8.91 -9.94 1.33
N ASP A 28 8.47 -11.12 0.91
CA ASP A 28 7.06 -11.50 0.95
C ASP A 28 6.51 -11.49 2.39
N ASP A 29 7.29 -11.99 3.34
CA ASP A 29 6.90 -11.97 4.75
C ASP A 29 6.73 -10.55 5.27
N ILE A 30 7.64 -9.64 4.91
CA ILE A 30 7.57 -8.24 5.32
C ILE A 30 6.32 -7.58 4.75
N VAL A 31 6.07 -7.75 3.47
CA VAL A 31 4.92 -7.14 2.78
C VAL A 31 3.61 -7.69 3.32
N THR A 32 3.54 -9.01 3.52
CA THR A 32 2.34 -9.67 4.06
C THR A 32 2.06 -9.19 5.48
N CYS A 33 3.10 -9.13 6.31
CA CYS A 33 2.95 -8.65 7.68
C CYS A 33 2.50 -7.19 7.72
N TYR A 34 3.06 -6.34 6.86
CA TYR A 34 2.67 -4.94 6.78
C TYR A 34 1.20 -4.81 6.37
N ARG A 35 0.75 -5.61 5.42
CA ARG A 35 -0.66 -5.65 5.03
C ARG A 35 -1.56 -5.99 6.21
N GLU A 36 -1.17 -6.99 7.00
CA GLU A 36 -1.94 -7.40 8.18
C GLU A 36 -1.97 -6.31 9.25
N VAL A 37 -0.85 -5.62 9.44
CA VAL A 37 -0.79 -4.48 10.37
C VAL A 37 -1.72 -3.36 9.92
N CYS A 38 -1.76 -3.09 8.62
CA CYS A 38 -2.69 -2.09 8.06
C CYS A 38 -4.14 -2.51 8.27
N PHE A 39 -4.46 -3.78 8.01
CA PHE A 39 -5.82 -4.30 8.22
C PHE A 39 -6.25 -4.19 9.68
N ASP A 40 -5.37 -4.57 10.60
CA ASP A 40 -5.64 -4.47 12.03
C ASP A 40 -5.88 -3.02 12.45
N SER A 41 -5.07 -2.11 11.94
CA SER A 41 -5.21 -0.68 12.24
C SER A 41 -6.54 -0.11 11.75
N ILE A 42 -6.96 -0.50 10.54
CA ILE A 42 -8.25 -0.08 9.99
C ILE A 42 -9.39 -0.64 10.84
N SER A 43 -9.31 -1.91 11.23
CA SER A 43 -10.36 -2.54 12.02
C SER A 43 -10.52 -1.90 13.39
N LYS A 44 -9.46 -1.31 13.91
CA LYS A 44 -9.48 -0.56 15.19
C LYS A 44 -9.87 0.91 15.00
N GLY A 45 -10.10 1.35 13.78
CA GLY A 45 -10.55 2.70 13.49
C GLY A 45 -9.45 3.75 13.39
N TYR A 46 -8.21 3.37 13.18
CA TYR A 46 -7.10 4.32 13.03
C TYR A 46 -6.90 4.71 11.58
N SER A 47 -6.55 5.97 11.39
CA SER A 47 -6.11 6.49 10.10
C SER A 47 -4.59 6.47 10.02
N PHE A 48 -4.03 6.32 8.83
CA PHE A 48 -2.58 6.23 8.67
C PHE A 48 -2.17 6.38 7.21
N ASP A 49 -0.90 6.66 6.97
CA ASP A 49 -0.33 6.57 5.62
C ASP A 49 0.00 5.12 5.31
N VAL A 50 -0.61 4.59 4.26
CA VAL A 50 -0.29 3.23 3.78
C VAL A 50 1.15 3.21 3.29
N PHE A 51 1.53 4.25 2.54
CA PHE A 51 2.91 4.59 2.24
C PHE A 51 2.94 6.05 1.81
N GLU A 52 4.11 6.61 1.61
CA GLU A 52 4.25 8.03 1.34
C GLU A 52 3.33 8.49 0.20
N GLY A 53 2.44 9.40 0.51
CA GLY A 53 1.52 9.95 -0.47
C GLY A 53 0.21 9.18 -0.63
N LEU A 54 0.00 8.13 0.13
CA LEU A 54 -1.24 7.34 0.09
C LEU A 54 -1.83 7.23 1.49
N PHE A 55 -2.83 8.04 1.77
CA PHE A 55 -3.43 8.18 3.09
C PHE A 55 -4.75 7.44 3.21
N MET A 56 -4.90 6.68 4.29
CA MET A 56 -6.13 5.99 4.65
C MET A 56 -6.78 6.71 5.82
N LYS A 57 -7.95 7.29 5.59
CA LYS A 57 -8.73 7.96 6.63
C LYS A 57 -9.95 7.12 6.97
N VAL A 58 -10.05 6.70 8.22
CA VAL A 58 -11.24 5.99 8.72
C VAL A 58 -12.24 7.02 9.24
N THR A 59 -13.49 6.91 8.81
CA THR A 59 -14.51 7.92 9.06
C THR A 59 -15.65 7.49 9.99
N VAL A 60 -15.67 6.22 10.39
CA VAL A 60 -16.82 5.66 11.12
C VAL A 60 -16.77 5.87 12.61
N SER A 61 -15.62 5.75 13.22
CA SER A 61 -15.49 5.85 14.66
C SER A 61 -15.23 7.27 15.08
N LYS A 62 -16.08 7.81 15.94
CA LYS A 62 -15.95 9.20 16.38
C LYS A 62 -14.65 9.48 17.13
N GLU A 63 -14.20 8.55 17.94
CA GLU A 63 -12.98 8.75 18.74
C GLU A 63 -11.74 8.29 18.01
N GLN A 64 -11.77 7.08 17.47
CA GLN A 64 -10.63 6.50 16.81
C GLN A 64 -10.33 7.11 15.46
N ALA A 65 -11.35 7.60 14.75
CA ALA A 65 -11.16 8.28 13.48
C ALA A 65 -10.28 9.53 13.57
N ARG A 66 -10.12 10.08 14.77
CA ARG A 66 -9.26 11.25 15.02
C ARG A 66 -7.81 10.85 15.24
N LYS A 67 -7.56 9.59 15.54
CA LYS A 67 -6.20 9.12 15.82
C LYS A 67 -5.53 8.70 14.52
N VAL A 68 -4.35 9.23 14.32
CA VAL A 68 -3.53 8.91 13.15
C VAL A 68 -2.29 8.18 13.64
N LEU A 69 -2.07 6.99 13.12
CA LEU A 69 -0.85 6.24 13.43
C LEU A 69 0.29 6.72 12.54
N SER A 70 1.47 6.87 13.11
CA SER A 70 2.65 7.21 12.32
C SER A 70 3.10 5.99 11.52
N GLN A 71 3.73 6.22 10.40
CA GLN A 71 4.31 5.12 9.63
C GLN A 71 5.40 4.41 10.42
N ALA A 72 6.15 5.14 11.25
CA ALA A 72 7.15 4.54 12.12
C ALA A 72 6.54 3.50 13.07
N TYR A 73 5.33 3.76 13.59
CA TYR A 73 4.63 2.81 14.43
C TYR A 73 4.29 1.53 13.67
N LEU A 74 3.79 1.66 12.43
CA LEU A 74 3.43 0.52 11.60
C LEU A 74 4.67 -0.34 11.28
N LEU A 75 5.76 0.32 10.92
CA LEU A 75 7.01 -0.37 10.61
C LEU A 75 7.58 -1.08 11.83
N LYS A 76 7.47 -0.46 13.00
CA LYS A 76 7.90 -1.07 14.26
C LYS A 76 7.12 -2.35 14.56
N LYS A 77 5.81 -2.34 14.30
CA LYS A 77 4.98 -3.53 14.46
C LYS A 77 5.45 -4.68 13.58
N VAL A 78 5.80 -4.40 12.34
CA VAL A 78 6.33 -5.41 11.43
C VAL A 78 7.68 -5.94 11.92
N SER A 79 8.56 -5.03 12.31
CA SER A 79 9.89 -5.36 12.83
C SER A 79 9.79 -6.31 14.03
N GLU A 80 8.93 -6.00 14.98
CA GLU A 80 8.71 -6.83 16.17
C GLU A 80 8.11 -8.19 15.82
N SER A 81 7.12 -8.21 14.92
CA SER A 81 6.43 -9.45 14.55
C SER A 81 7.33 -10.44 13.83
N LEU A 82 8.27 -9.96 13.03
CA LEU A 82 9.15 -10.80 12.24
C LEU A 82 10.55 -10.94 12.82
N ASP A 83 10.81 -10.28 13.94
CA ASP A 83 12.14 -10.24 14.57
C ASP A 83 13.23 -9.80 13.57
N LEU A 84 12.92 -8.73 12.82
CA LEU A 84 13.83 -8.12 11.87
C LEU A 84 14.15 -6.70 12.31
N SER A 85 15.30 -6.18 11.88
CA SER A 85 15.64 -4.80 12.22
C SER A 85 14.69 -3.82 11.53
N LEU A 86 14.41 -2.72 12.20
CA LEU A 86 13.56 -1.67 11.64
C LEU A 86 14.12 -1.13 10.32
N THR A 87 15.44 -1.01 10.23
CA THR A 87 16.12 -0.54 9.02
C THR A 87 15.84 -1.45 7.83
N VAL A 88 15.86 -2.77 8.04
CA VAL A 88 15.56 -3.74 6.98
C VAL A 88 14.12 -3.60 6.52
N VAL A 89 13.17 -3.54 7.45
CA VAL A 89 11.74 -3.40 7.14
C VAL A 89 11.51 -2.10 6.36
N GLN A 90 12.09 -1.01 6.81
CA GLN A 90 11.97 0.29 6.17
C GLN A 90 12.53 0.29 4.75
N SER A 91 13.71 -0.30 4.56
CA SER A 91 14.33 -0.40 3.23
C SER A 91 13.47 -1.16 2.25
N VAL A 92 12.93 -2.29 2.68
CA VAL A 92 12.08 -3.14 1.82
C VAL A 92 10.82 -2.39 1.40
N LEU A 93 10.10 -1.82 2.35
CA LEU A 93 8.85 -1.14 2.05
C LEU A 93 9.08 0.12 1.23
N GLN A 94 10.17 0.84 1.48
CA GLN A 94 10.52 2.02 0.71
C GLN A 94 10.83 1.65 -0.75
N LYS A 95 11.56 0.58 -0.99
CA LYS A 95 11.86 0.13 -2.36
C LYS A 95 10.61 -0.35 -3.07
N PHE A 96 9.73 -1.05 -2.35
CA PHE A 96 8.45 -1.48 -2.90
C PHE A 96 7.62 -0.28 -3.35
N GLN A 97 7.55 0.75 -2.51
CA GLN A 97 6.84 1.98 -2.79
C GLN A 97 7.43 2.71 -4.00
N GLU A 98 8.75 2.88 -4.04
CA GLU A 98 9.44 3.55 -5.15
C GLU A 98 9.19 2.84 -6.47
N LEU A 99 9.28 1.51 -6.45
CA LEU A 99 9.04 0.70 -7.64
C LEU A 99 7.60 0.83 -8.12
N THR A 100 6.65 0.82 -7.19
CA THR A 100 5.23 0.99 -7.52
C THR A 100 4.99 2.32 -8.23
N TYR A 101 5.48 3.40 -7.67
CA TYR A 101 5.31 4.73 -8.28
C TYR A 101 6.01 4.84 -9.62
N ARG A 102 7.21 4.29 -9.73
CA ARG A 102 7.96 4.32 -10.99
C ARG A 102 7.21 3.60 -12.10
N GLU A 103 6.70 2.41 -11.81
CA GLU A 103 6.00 1.60 -12.82
C GLU A 103 4.65 2.19 -13.19
N VAL A 104 3.94 2.76 -12.23
CA VAL A 104 2.69 3.47 -12.51
C VAL A 104 2.94 4.68 -13.41
N ALA A 105 4.01 5.43 -13.16
CA ALA A 105 4.38 6.57 -13.99
C ALA A 105 4.71 6.16 -15.43
N LYS A 106 5.19 4.93 -15.63
CA LYS A 106 5.45 4.38 -16.97
C LYS A 106 4.20 3.84 -17.65
N GLY A 107 3.07 3.84 -16.97
CA GLY A 107 1.80 3.36 -17.51
C GLY A 107 1.48 1.91 -17.18
N SER A 108 2.19 1.28 -16.27
CA SER A 108 1.90 -0.09 -15.83
C SER A 108 0.86 -0.08 -14.72
N ALA A 109 -0.08 -1.02 -14.75
CA ALA A 109 -0.98 -1.23 -13.62
C ALA A 109 -0.23 -2.05 -12.56
N VAL A 110 -0.27 -1.62 -11.31
CA VAL A 110 0.46 -2.25 -10.22
C VAL A 110 -0.48 -2.53 -9.05
N SER A 111 -0.42 -3.74 -8.50
CA SER A 111 -1.11 -4.08 -7.25
C SER A 111 -0.15 -3.90 -6.08
N TYR A 112 -0.50 -3.01 -5.16
CA TYR A 112 0.31 -2.77 -3.98
C TYR A 112 -0.16 -3.67 -2.84
N ILE A 113 0.68 -4.57 -2.42
CA ILE A 113 0.50 -5.50 -1.28
C ILE A 113 -0.89 -6.16 -1.20
N ASN A 114 -1.52 -6.38 -2.35
CA ASN A 114 -2.87 -6.92 -2.44
C ASN A 114 -3.93 -6.09 -1.69
N LEU A 115 -3.66 -4.82 -1.45
CA LEU A 115 -4.63 -3.89 -0.88
C LEU A 115 -5.33 -3.09 -1.95
N ILE A 116 -4.57 -2.52 -2.84
CA ILE A 116 -5.07 -1.60 -3.87
C ILE A 116 -4.36 -1.85 -5.17
N SER A 117 -5.04 -1.50 -6.25
CA SER A 117 -4.45 -1.48 -7.59
C SER A 117 -4.35 -0.04 -8.07
N PHE A 118 -3.25 0.28 -8.70
CA PHE A 118 -3.05 1.55 -9.38
C PHE A 118 -3.25 1.32 -10.87
N ASN A 119 -4.26 1.96 -11.44
CA ASN A 119 -4.56 1.85 -12.88
C ASN A 119 -4.29 3.19 -13.57
N PRO A 120 -3.19 3.31 -14.33
CA PRO A 120 -2.78 4.60 -14.91
C PRO A 120 -3.48 5.01 -16.20
N ARG A 121 -4.56 4.33 -16.57
CA ARG A 121 -5.24 4.55 -17.83
C ARG A 121 -6.58 5.24 -17.72
N ALA A 122 -6.86 5.85 -16.58
CA ALA A 122 -8.12 6.52 -16.39
C ALA A 122 -8.18 7.77 -17.25
N THR A 123 -9.32 8.01 -17.88
CA THR A 123 -9.60 9.27 -18.57
C THR A 123 -9.80 10.39 -17.55
N ARG A 124 -10.10 10.01 -16.31
CA ARG A 124 -10.19 10.91 -15.18
C ARG A 124 -9.27 10.39 -14.08
N SER A 125 -8.70 11.31 -13.32
CA SER A 125 -7.95 10.94 -12.13
C SER A 125 -8.94 10.57 -11.04
N TRP A 126 -8.87 9.33 -10.58
CA TRP A 126 -9.68 8.84 -9.46
C TRP A 126 -8.74 8.51 -8.29
N ASN A 127 -8.04 9.55 -7.85
CA ASN A 127 -7.05 9.43 -6.81
C ASN A 127 -7.63 9.29 -5.40
N LYS A 128 -8.96 9.13 -5.31
CA LYS A 128 -9.67 8.98 -4.05
C LYS A 128 -10.74 7.93 -4.23
N VAL A 129 -10.79 6.96 -3.32
CA VAL A 129 -11.81 5.92 -3.35
C VAL A 129 -12.38 5.72 -1.96
N LYS A 130 -13.71 5.68 -1.89
CA LYS A 130 -14.41 5.39 -0.64
C LYS A 130 -14.56 3.89 -0.50
N VAL A 131 -14.15 3.36 0.62
CA VAL A 131 -14.22 1.92 0.91
C VAL A 131 -14.90 1.75 2.26
N GLY A 132 -16.21 1.45 2.24
CA GLY A 132 -16.97 1.29 3.47
C GLY A 132 -16.83 2.50 4.38
N SER A 133 -16.23 2.31 5.52
CA SER A 133 -16.04 3.34 6.55
C SER A 133 -14.72 4.11 6.41
N ALA A 134 -14.02 3.96 5.32
CA ALA A 134 -12.73 4.62 5.12
C ALA A 134 -12.65 5.27 3.75
N VAL A 135 -11.75 6.24 3.61
CA VAL A 135 -11.44 6.89 2.34
C VAL A 135 -9.94 6.80 2.12
N LEU A 136 -9.57 6.24 0.97
CA LEU A 136 -8.17 6.12 0.55
C LEU A 136 -7.88 7.21 -0.45
N THR A 137 -6.86 8.02 -0.19
CA THR A 137 -6.51 9.16 -1.03
C THR A 137 -5.05 9.09 -1.45
N LEU A 138 -4.79 9.18 -2.76
CA LEU A 138 -3.44 9.33 -3.29
C LEU A 138 -3.14 10.81 -3.39
N LYS A 139 -2.22 11.29 -2.58
CA LYS A 139 -1.83 12.70 -2.52
C LYS A 139 -0.62 13.00 -3.38
N LYS A 140 0.13 11.97 -3.76
CA LYS A 140 1.35 12.13 -4.55
C LYS A 140 1.02 12.14 -6.04
N GLU A 141 1.60 13.08 -6.77
CA GLU A 141 1.53 13.10 -8.21
C GLU A 141 2.55 12.12 -8.79
N VAL A 142 2.12 11.27 -9.70
CA VAL A 142 2.98 10.24 -10.29
C VAL A 142 3.22 10.45 -11.79
N GLY A 143 2.84 11.63 -12.31
CA GLY A 143 3.08 11.98 -13.71
C GLY A 143 2.02 11.48 -14.70
N VAL A 144 1.06 10.70 -14.25
CA VAL A 144 -0.06 10.20 -15.05
C VAL A 144 -1.32 10.23 -14.22
N GLN A 145 -2.48 10.21 -14.89
CA GLN A 145 -3.74 10.07 -14.17
C GLN A 145 -3.86 8.63 -13.67
N VAL A 146 -4.32 8.48 -12.45
CA VAL A 146 -4.37 7.17 -11.79
C VAL A 146 -5.76 6.94 -11.21
N ARG A 147 -6.29 5.75 -11.45
CA ARG A 147 -7.49 5.27 -10.79
C ARG A 147 -7.08 4.26 -9.71
N LEU A 148 -7.49 4.52 -8.48
CA LEU A 148 -7.30 3.59 -7.37
C LEU A 148 -8.46 2.60 -7.32
N VAL A 149 -8.15 1.33 -7.14
CA VAL A 149 -9.15 0.26 -6.97
C VAL A 149 -8.74 -0.58 -5.78
N CYS A 150 -9.63 -0.73 -4.81
CA CYS A 150 -9.37 -1.56 -3.65
C CYS A 150 -9.71 -3.02 -3.93
N THR A 151 -8.96 -3.93 -3.32
CA THR A 151 -9.24 -5.35 -3.44
C THR A 151 -10.54 -5.70 -2.72
N LYS A 152 -11.13 -6.83 -3.12
CA LYS A 152 -12.37 -7.33 -2.51
C LYS A 152 -12.20 -7.57 -1.01
N ASP A 153 -11.11 -8.21 -0.63
CA ASP A 153 -10.83 -8.51 0.79
C ASP A 153 -10.75 -7.24 1.62
N PHE A 154 -10.09 -6.21 1.07
CA PHE A 154 -9.98 -4.92 1.71
C PHE A 154 -11.33 -4.26 1.89
N LYS A 155 -12.16 -4.28 0.85
CA LYS A 155 -13.52 -3.72 0.91
C LYS A 155 -14.38 -4.42 1.95
N GLU A 156 -14.30 -5.75 2.02
CA GLU A 156 -15.04 -6.53 2.99
C GLU A 156 -14.62 -6.20 4.43
N LEU A 157 -13.33 -6.05 4.66
CA LEU A 157 -12.80 -5.69 5.97
C LEU A 157 -13.30 -4.34 6.44
N VAL A 158 -13.23 -3.33 5.58
CA VAL A 158 -13.56 -1.94 5.93
C VAL A 158 -15.08 -1.72 5.96
N GLY A 159 -15.82 -2.50 5.20
CA GLY A 159 -17.27 -2.37 5.10
C GLY A 159 -18.05 -2.92 6.30
N LYS A 160 -17.38 -3.55 7.24
CA LYS A 160 -18.03 -4.11 8.44
C LYS A 160 -18.17 -3.07 9.59
#